data_c9be452014660b7eb6d1fde3c0842ff0
#
_entry.id   c9be452014660b7eb6d1fde3c0842ff0
#
_cell.length_a   1.000
_cell.length_b   1.000
_cell.length_c   1.000
_cell.angle_alpha   90.00
_cell.angle_beta   90.00
_cell.angle_gamma   90.00
#
_symmetry.space_group_name_H-M   'P 1'
#
loop_
_entity.id
_entity.type
_entity.pdbx_description
1 polymer ?
#
loop_
_entity_poly.entity_id
_entity_poly.type
_entity_poly.pdbx_seq_one_letter_code
_entity_poly.pdbx_strand_id
1 'polypeptide(L)'
;INLIQQKIIELTPQNQYIKKGKSFGEYNKNKWIKLADTKIVSHIEKRFVKIFKIFLNTKYIWGGKSYKGLDCSALVQLFFLYNRKFYPRDTKDQIKYSPKNSKNQKFSKGNIIFWKGHIAVCISNKELIHAYGPEKKVIIMPINKTIERIKRTAGLEVKKLSL
;
A
#
# COMPACT_ATOMS: atom_id res chain seq x y z
N ILE A 1 -8.01 11.45 -3.91
CA ILE A 1 -8.88 10.55 -3.13
C ILE A 1 -8.06 10.08 -1.96
N ASN A 2 -8.61 10.29 -0.76
CA ASN A 2 -7.95 9.91 0.47
C ASN A 2 -8.23 8.43 0.74
N LEU A 3 -7.51 7.52 0.07
CA LEU A 3 -7.59 6.06 0.28
C LEU A 3 -7.35 5.63 1.73
N ILE A 4 -6.93 6.56 2.56
CA ILE A 4 -6.44 6.32 3.91
C ILE A 4 -7.51 6.56 4.96
N GLN A 5 -8.51 7.34 4.63
CA GLN A 5 -9.72 7.49 5.43
C GLN A 5 -10.86 6.74 4.74
N GLN A 6 -10.76 5.43 4.70
CA GLN A 6 -11.90 4.60 4.33
C GLN A 6 -12.99 4.80 5.37
N LYS A 7 -13.88 5.70 5.06
CA LYS A 7 -15.10 5.87 5.82
C LYS A 7 -16.20 5.11 5.09
N ILE A 8 -16.86 4.21 5.80
CA ILE A 8 -18.13 3.67 5.33
C ILE A 8 -19.11 4.84 5.35
N ILE A 9 -19.65 5.17 4.19
CA ILE A 9 -20.70 6.18 4.02
C ILE A 9 -21.91 5.51 3.40
N GLU A 10 -23.07 5.85 3.90
CA GLU A 10 -24.32 5.54 3.23
C GLU A 10 -24.60 6.64 2.20
N LEU A 11 -24.86 6.24 0.98
CA LEU A 11 -25.32 7.16 -0.05
C LEU A 11 -26.85 7.22 0.01
N THR A 12 -27.41 8.42 0.01
CA THR A 12 -28.85 8.60 -0.15
C THR A 12 -29.23 8.24 -1.58
N PRO A 13 -29.97 7.14 -1.82
CA PRO A 13 -30.18 6.63 -3.19
C PRO A 13 -30.87 7.63 -4.12
N GLN A 14 -31.68 8.53 -3.54
CA GLN A 14 -32.50 9.51 -4.27
C GLN A 14 -31.73 10.78 -4.63
N ASN A 15 -30.61 11.08 -3.95
CA ASN A 15 -29.87 12.31 -4.14
C ASN A 15 -28.61 12.06 -4.94
N GLN A 16 -28.76 12.02 -6.25
CA GLN A 16 -27.65 11.93 -7.19
C GLN A 16 -27.79 13.02 -8.25
N TYR A 17 -26.67 13.55 -8.70
CA TYR A 17 -26.65 14.48 -9.82
C TYR A 17 -25.42 14.28 -10.71
N ILE A 18 -25.54 14.74 -11.94
CA ILE A 18 -24.44 14.72 -12.92
C ILE A 18 -23.95 16.15 -13.15
N LYS A 19 -22.64 16.36 -13.00
CA LYS A 19 -21.99 17.63 -13.30
C LYS A 19 -20.76 17.39 -14.16
N LYS A 20 -20.71 18.05 -15.33
CA LYS A 20 -19.60 17.88 -16.29
C LYS A 20 -19.29 16.40 -16.58
N GLY A 21 -20.30 15.58 -16.85
CA GLY A 21 -20.18 14.16 -17.14
C GLY A 21 -19.74 13.28 -15.94
N LYS A 22 -19.73 13.80 -14.72
CA LYS A 22 -19.36 13.07 -13.49
C LYS A 22 -20.57 12.91 -12.60
N SER A 23 -20.82 11.68 -12.14
CA SER A 23 -21.90 11.35 -11.21
C SER A 23 -21.46 11.55 -9.77
N PHE A 24 -22.32 12.16 -8.96
CA PHE A 24 -22.13 12.43 -7.55
C PHE A 24 -23.28 11.85 -6.74
N GLY A 25 -23.00 11.35 -5.53
CA GLY A 25 -23.98 10.91 -4.56
C GLY A 25 -23.87 11.71 -3.27
N GLU A 26 -25.00 12.07 -2.68
CA GLU A 26 -25.04 12.70 -1.37
C GLU A 26 -24.80 11.66 -0.29
N TYR A 27 -23.90 11.93 0.65
CA TYR A 27 -23.61 11.05 1.78
C TYR A 27 -23.89 11.69 3.14
N ASN A 28 -24.23 12.96 3.15
CA ASN A 28 -24.70 13.73 4.30
C ASN A 28 -25.33 15.01 3.77
N LYS A 29 -26.19 15.68 4.53
CA LYS A 29 -26.87 16.90 4.13
C LYS A 29 -25.90 17.89 3.46
N ASN A 30 -26.13 18.20 2.19
CA ASN A 30 -25.31 19.07 1.35
C ASN A 30 -23.83 18.64 1.19
N LYS A 31 -23.50 17.37 1.50
CA LYS A 31 -22.16 16.82 1.30
C LYS A 31 -22.16 15.74 0.24
N TRP A 32 -21.42 15.95 -0.82
CA TRP A 32 -21.43 15.15 -2.02
C TRP A 32 -20.07 14.47 -2.27
N ILE A 33 -20.11 13.26 -2.77
CA ILE A 33 -18.94 12.51 -3.18
C ILE A 33 -19.09 12.05 -4.64
N LYS A 34 -18.02 12.11 -5.39
CA LYS A 34 -18.01 11.59 -6.75
C LYS A 34 -18.10 10.06 -6.71
N LEU A 35 -19.09 9.48 -7.37
CA LEU A 35 -19.34 8.03 -7.32
C LEU A 35 -18.16 7.20 -7.85
N ALA A 36 -17.41 7.70 -8.84
CA ALA A 36 -16.20 7.04 -9.31
C ALA A 36 -15.09 6.89 -8.23
N ASP A 37 -15.18 7.68 -7.16
CA ASP A 37 -14.23 7.65 -6.05
C ASP A 37 -14.71 6.75 -4.90
N THR A 38 -15.85 6.08 -5.07
CA THR A 38 -16.43 5.15 -4.11
C THR A 38 -16.33 3.70 -4.61
N LYS A 39 -16.46 2.78 -3.68
CA LYS A 39 -16.61 1.35 -3.95
C LYS A 39 -17.66 0.77 -3.01
N ILE A 40 -18.39 -0.24 -3.48
CA ILE A 40 -19.28 -0.99 -2.60
C ILE A 40 -18.49 -1.63 -1.46
N VAL A 41 -19.10 -1.76 -0.29
CA VAL A 41 -18.43 -2.25 0.92
C VAL A 41 -17.85 -3.66 0.73
N SER A 42 -18.48 -4.52 -0.05
CA SER A 42 -18.00 -5.87 -0.37
C SER A 42 -16.86 -5.94 -1.38
N HIS A 43 -16.51 -4.81 -2.03
CA HIS A 43 -15.45 -4.82 -3.05
C HIS A 43 -14.08 -5.14 -2.44
N ILE A 44 -13.41 -6.12 -3.04
CA ILE A 44 -12.02 -6.48 -2.75
C ILE A 44 -11.17 -6.19 -4.00
N GLU A 45 -10.19 -5.33 -3.88
CA GLU A 45 -9.27 -5.03 -4.98
C GLU A 45 -8.10 -6.03 -4.97
N LYS A 46 -8.14 -6.98 -5.89
CA LYS A 46 -7.09 -7.99 -6.05
C LYS A 46 -5.84 -7.45 -6.77
N ARG A 47 -5.96 -6.34 -7.50
CA ARG A 47 -4.87 -5.71 -8.27
C ARG A 47 -3.99 -4.86 -7.37
N PHE A 48 -3.30 -5.48 -6.42
CA PHE A 48 -2.50 -4.79 -5.40
C PHE A 48 -1.48 -3.80 -5.98
N VAL A 49 -0.89 -4.09 -7.14
CA VAL A 49 0.05 -3.18 -7.81
C VAL A 49 -0.61 -1.83 -8.12
N LYS A 50 -1.90 -1.84 -8.52
CA LYS A 50 -2.65 -0.61 -8.76
C LYS A 50 -2.78 0.23 -7.48
N ILE A 51 -3.06 -0.43 -6.36
CA ILE A 51 -3.17 0.26 -5.05
C ILE A 51 -1.82 0.87 -4.65
N PHE A 52 -0.74 0.10 -4.72
CA PHE A 52 0.59 0.61 -4.36
C PHE A 52 1.04 1.76 -5.27
N LYS A 53 0.76 1.70 -6.58
CA LYS A 53 1.12 2.76 -7.53
C LYS A 53 0.41 4.10 -7.27
N ILE A 54 -0.72 4.11 -6.57
CA ILE A 54 -1.38 5.36 -6.16
C ILE A 54 -0.49 6.18 -5.22
N PHE A 55 0.37 5.52 -4.45
CA PHE A 55 1.27 6.15 -3.50
C PHE A 55 2.64 6.53 -4.08
N LEU A 56 2.91 6.26 -5.36
CA LEU A 56 4.18 6.66 -5.99
C LEU A 56 4.45 8.15 -5.75
N ASN A 57 5.72 8.46 -5.42
CA ASN A 57 6.20 9.78 -5.07
C ASN A 57 5.60 10.40 -3.80
N THR A 58 4.72 9.70 -3.07
CA THR A 58 4.33 10.15 -1.71
C THR A 58 5.56 10.23 -0.83
N LYS A 59 5.69 11.30 -0.06
CA LYS A 59 6.82 11.54 0.84
C LYS A 59 7.02 10.39 1.82
N TYR A 60 8.26 10.00 2.05
CA TYR A 60 8.59 9.15 3.18
C TYR A 60 8.56 9.97 4.46
N ILE A 61 7.76 9.53 5.43
CA ILE A 61 7.74 10.09 6.78
C ILE A 61 7.74 8.91 7.75
N TRP A 62 8.73 8.85 8.63
CA TRP A 62 8.79 7.83 9.68
C TRP A 62 7.52 7.89 10.55
N GLY A 63 6.86 6.76 10.79
CA GLY A 63 5.59 6.70 11.50
C GLY A 63 4.38 7.23 10.70
N GLY A 64 4.60 7.78 9.52
CA GLY A 64 3.55 8.29 8.64
C GLY A 64 2.67 7.16 8.12
N LYS A 65 1.36 7.45 8.00
CA LYS A 65 0.35 6.51 7.52
C LYS A 65 -0.73 7.19 6.67
N SER A 66 -0.35 8.25 5.97
CA SER A 66 -1.30 9.06 5.20
C SER A 66 -0.73 9.49 3.84
N TYR A 67 -1.59 10.00 2.94
CA TYR A 67 -1.17 10.55 1.64
C TYR A 67 -0.21 11.74 1.79
N LYS A 68 -0.17 12.38 2.96
CA LYS A 68 0.80 13.45 3.27
C LYS A 68 2.20 12.90 3.51
N GLY A 69 2.30 11.63 3.84
CA GLY A 69 3.54 10.90 4.02
C GLY A 69 3.30 9.57 4.71
N LEU A 70 4.11 8.58 4.36
CA LEU A 70 4.03 7.22 4.90
C LEU A 70 5.40 6.55 4.97
N ASP A 71 5.52 5.56 5.85
CA ASP A 71 6.69 4.70 5.92
C ASP A 71 6.48 3.36 5.20
N CYS A 72 7.51 2.52 5.21
CA CYS A 72 7.51 1.26 4.47
C CYS A 72 6.43 0.28 4.96
N SER A 73 6.24 0.16 6.28
CA SER A 73 5.24 -0.73 6.86
C SER A 73 3.81 -0.21 6.68
N ALA A 74 3.61 1.11 6.74
CA ALA A 74 2.32 1.71 6.46
C ALA A 74 1.88 1.50 5.01
N LEU A 75 2.80 1.60 4.05
CA LEU A 75 2.50 1.33 2.63
C LEU A 75 1.87 -0.05 2.45
N VAL A 76 2.46 -1.08 3.08
CA VAL A 76 1.93 -2.45 3.00
C VAL A 76 0.64 -2.59 3.79
N GLN A 77 0.58 -2.05 5.01
CA GLN A 77 -0.63 -2.09 5.84
C GLN A 77 -1.83 -1.50 5.13
N LEU A 78 -1.66 -0.38 4.44
CA LEU A 78 -2.75 0.31 3.73
C LEU A 78 -3.42 -0.57 2.67
N PHE A 79 -2.68 -1.43 1.99
CA PHE A 79 -3.27 -2.39 1.05
C PHE A 79 -4.22 -3.37 1.75
N PHE A 80 -3.82 -3.91 2.90
CA PHE A 80 -4.66 -4.81 3.67
C PHE A 80 -5.87 -4.08 4.25
N LEU A 81 -5.68 -2.90 4.82
CA LEU A 81 -6.76 -2.06 5.31
C LEU A 81 -7.74 -1.66 4.19
N TYR A 82 -7.23 -1.37 2.99
CA TYR A 82 -8.08 -1.12 1.83
C TYR A 82 -9.03 -2.29 1.54
N ASN A 83 -8.55 -3.52 1.74
CA ASN A 83 -9.33 -4.73 1.60
C ASN A 83 -10.00 -5.17 2.92
N ARG A 84 -10.07 -4.30 3.93
CA ARG A 84 -10.67 -4.54 5.25
C ARG A 84 -10.07 -5.76 5.96
N LYS A 85 -8.81 -6.03 5.71
CA LYS A 85 -8.04 -7.08 6.37
C LYS A 85 -7.12 -6.45 7.40
N PHE A 86 -7.02 -7.08 8.56
CA PHE A 86 -6.01 -6.70 9.54
C PHE A 86 -4.61 -6.98 8.99
N TYR A 87 -3.70 -6.07 9.26
CA TYR A 87 -2.26 -6.28 9.10
C TYR A 87 -1.53 -5.41 10.12
N PRO A 88 -0.49 -5.94 10.81
CA PRO A 88 0.20 -5.18 11.85
C PRO A 88 0.77 -3.86 11.33
N ARG A 89 0.95 -2.89 12.24
CA ARG A 89 1.47 -1.57 11.87
C ARG A 89 2.98 -1.59 11.62
N ASP A 90 3.73 -2.25 12.48
CA ASP A 90 5.17 -2.17 12.50
C ASP A 90 5.83 -3.37 11.81
N THR A 91 6.95 -3.13 11.12
CA THR A 91 7.69 -4.17 10.39
C THR A 91 8.07 -5.36 11.26
N LYS A 92 8.40 -5.14 12.54
CA LYS A 92 8.74 -6.21 13.49
C LYS A 92 7.59 -7.20 13.74
N ASP A 93 6.35 -6.71 13.65
CA ASP A 93 5.16 -7.54 13.86
C ASP A 93 4.66 -8.07 12.51
N GLN A 94 4.79 -7.31 11.44
CA GLN A 94 4.48 -7.75 10.08
C GLN A 94 5.29 -8.99 9.68
N ILE A 95 6.59 -9.01 10.00
CA ILE A 95 7.45 -10.17 9.69
C ILE A 95 7.04 -11.44 10.44
N LYS A 96 6.52 -11.29 11.67
CA LYS A 96 5.98 -12.43 12.45
C LYS A 96 4.64 -12.89 11.91
N TYR A 97 3.77 -11.95 11.58
CA TYR A 97 2.41 -12.19 11.10
C TYR A 97 2.38 -12.83 9.70
N SER A 98 3.29 -12.46 8.83
CA SER A 98 3.32 -12.94 7.45
C SER A 98 3.81 -14.39 7.36
N PRO A 99 3.18 -15.26 6.55
CA PRO A 99 3.64 -16.63 6.36
C PRO A 99 5.06 -16.66 5.77
N LYS A 100 5.81 -17.72 6.08
CA LYS A 100 7.12 -17.92 5.45
C LYS A 100 6.90 -18.48 4.04
N ASN A 101 7.62 -17.95 3.06
CA ASN A 101 7.61 -18.52 1.72
C ASN A 101 8.27 -19.90 1.75
N SER A 102 7.61 -20.91 1.21
CA SER A 102 8.15 -22.26 1.15
C SER A 102 9.21 -22.35 0.04
N LYS A 103 10.41 -22.73 0.43
CA LYS A 103 11.47 -23.40 -0.35
C LYS A 103 12.04 -22.78 -1.63
N ASN A 104 11.37 -21.97 -2.43
CA ASN A 104 11.95 -21.36 -3.64
C ASN A 104 12.22 -19.88 -3.44
N GLN A 105 13.50 -19.52 -3.34
CA GLN A 105 13.96 -18.12 -3.15
C GLN A 105 13.81 -17.23 -4.41
N LYS A 106 13.05 -17.64 -5.42
CA LYS A 106 12.78 -16.81 -6.58
C LYS A 106 11.75 -15.74 -6.25
N PHE A 107 12.10 -14.50 -6.53
CA PHE A 107 11.14 -13.39 -6.38
C PHE A 107 10.02 -13.52 -7.39
N SER A 108 8.81 -13.31 -6.93
CA SER A 108 7.61 -13.28 -7.76
C SER A 108 6.69 -12.14 -7.34
N LYS A 109 5.82 -11.76 -8.25
CA LYS A 109 4.81 -10.73 -8.00
C LYS A 109 3.97 -11.09 -6.78
N GLY A 110 3.87 -10.15 -5.83
CA GLY A 110 3.15 -10.33 -4.56
C GLY A 110 4.04 -10.71 -3.39
N ASN A 111 5.27 -11.19 -3.62
CA ASN A 111 6.17 -11.45 -2.53
C ASN A 111 6.47 -10.18 -1.72
N ILE A 112 6.56 -10.36 -0.41
CA ILE A 112 6.97 -9.31 0.53
C ILE A 112 8.37 -9.63 1.02
N ILE A 113 9.29 -8.71 0.84
CA ILE A 113 10.68 -8.82 1.26
C ILE A 113 10.85 -8.07 2.58
N PHE A 114 11.41 -8.74 3.58
CA PHE A 114 11.68 -8.17 4.89
C PHE A 114 13.17 -8.06 5.19
N TRP A 115 13.56 -6.91 5.71
CA TRP A 115 14.82 -6.64 6.39
C TRP A 115 14.54 -6.28 7.85
N LYS A 116 15.59 -6.10 8.65
CA LYS A 116 15.43 -5.52 10.00
C LYS A 116 14.95 -4.07 9.85
N GLY A 117 13.71 -3.80 10.27
CA GLY A 117 13.13 -2.45 10.24
C GLY A 117 12.71 -1.95 8.85
N HIS A 118 12.74 -2.79 7.80
CA HIS A 118 12.31 -2.39 6.46
C HIS A 118 11.51 -3.49 5.75
N ILE A 119 10.64 -3.08 4.84
CA ILE A 119 9.76 -3.96 4.06
C ILE A 119 9.54 -3.40 2.66
N ALA A 120 9.43 -4.28 1.68
CA ALA A 120 9.09 -3.95 0.29
C ALA A 120 8.17 -5.01 -0.30
N VAL A 121 7.43 -4.68 -1.36
CA VAL A 121 6.55 -5.60 -2.08
C VAL A 121 7.01 -5.75 -3.51
N CYS A 122 7.19 -6.99 -3.97
CA CYS A 122 7.51 -7.28 -5.36
C CYS A 122 6.28 -7.02 -6.25
N ILE A 123 6.41 -6.12 -7.20
CA ILE A 123 5.37 -5.84 -8.20
C ILE A 123 5.55 -6.67 -9.47
N SER A 124 6.72 -7.28 -9.62
CA SER A 124 7.08 -8.27 -10.63
C SER A 124 8.18 -9.19 -10.07
N ASN A 125 8.75 -10.06 -10.90
CA ASN A 125 9.94 -10.83 -10.56
C ASN A 125 11.26 -10.04 -10.63
N LYS A 126 11.21 -8.80 -11.10
CA LYS A 126 12.38 -7.92 -11.28
C LYS A 126 12.31 -6.64 -10.45
N GLU A 127 11.13 -6.18 -10.09
CA GLU A 127 10.90 -4.89 -9.45
C GLU A 127 10.09 -5.00 -8.16
N LEU A 128 10.44 -4.16 -7.22
CA LEU A 128 9.71 -3.96 -5.96
C LEU A 128 9.24 -2.51 -5.83
N ILE A 129 8.26 -2.29 -4.97
CA ILE A 129 7.81 -0.97 -4.52
C ILE A 129 7.95 -0.87 -3.00
N HIS A 130 8.45 0.24 -2.53
CA HIS A 130 8.59 0.55 -1.10
C HIS A 130 8.56 2.06 -0.82
N ALA A 131 8.19 2.43 0.39
CA ALA A 131 8.49 3.75 0.91
C ALA A 131 9.93 3.72 1.45
N TYR A 132 10.83 4.45 0.81
CA TYR A 132 12.27 4.33 1.06
C TYR A 132 12.86 5.62 1.63
N GLY A 133 13.33 5.55 2.88
CA GLY A 133 13.85 6.70 3.60
C GLY A 133 14.98 7.43 2.87
N PRO A 134 16.02 6.75 2.35
CA PRO A 134 17.09 7.40 1.59
C PRO A 134 16.61 8.14 0.33
N GLU A 135 15.54 7.69 -0.31
CA GLU A 135 14.92 8.39 -1.46
C GLU A 135 13.81 9.37 -1.04
N LYS A 136 13.51 9.44 0.27
CA LYS A 136 12.49 10.32 0.86
C LYS A 136 11.09 10.18 0.26
N LYS A 137 10.79 9.06 -0.39
CA LYS A 137 9.51 8.83 -1.08
C LYS A 137 9.19 7.34 -1.30
N VAL A 138 7.96 7.09 -1.75
CA VAL A 138 7.58 5.80 -2.33
C VAL A 138 8.12 5.71 -3.75
N ILE A 139 8.86 4.62 -4.03
CA ILE A 139 9.55 4.43 -5.30
C ILE A 139 9.51 2.97 -5.74
N ILE A 140 9.57 2.75 -7.04
CA ILE A 140 9.81 1.43 -7.64
C ILE A 140 11.30 1.31 -7.95
N MET A 141 11.89 0.18 -7.57
CA MET A 141 13.30 -0.12 -7.79
C MET A 141 13.52 -1.57 -8.24
N PRO A 142 14.59 -1.87 -8.98
CA PRO A 142 15.00 -3.25 -9.27
C PRO A 142 15.33 -4.01 -7.98
N ILE A 143 14.83 -5.23 -7.83
CA ILE A 143 14.97 -6.03 -6.60
C ILE A 143 16.43 -6.22 -6.21
N ASN A 144 17.26 -6.75 -7.13
CA ASN A 144 18.66 -7.07 -6.83
C ASN A 144 19.46 -5.81 -6.45
N LYS A 145 19.31 -4.72 -7.22
CA LYS A 145 19.98 -3.44 -6.92
C LYS A 145 19.55 -2.88 -5.56
N THR A 146 18.28 -3.07 -5.18
CA THR A 146 17.78 -2.63 -3.87
C THR A 146 18.39 -3.44 -2.74
N ILE A 147 18.47 -4.76 -2.88
CA ILE A 147 19.07 -5.65 -1.88
C ILE A 147 20.53 -5.30 -1.69
N GLU A 148 21.31 -5.18 -2.79
CA GLU A 148 22.72 -4.79 -2.75
C GLU A 148 22.93 -3.41 -2.11
N ARG A 149 22.09 -2.43 -2.49
CA ARG A 149 22.15 -1.08 -1.93
C ARG A 149 21.89 -1.10 -0.42
N ILE A 150 20.83 -1.77 0.03
CA ILE A 150 20.50 -1.87 1.48
C ILE A 150 21.61 -2.59 2.24
N LYS A 151 22.16 -3.67 1.69
CA LYS A 151 23.32 -4.37 2.26
C LYS A 151 24.53 -3.44 2.41
N ARG A 152 24.89 -2.73 1.34
CA ARG A 152 26.05 -1.84 1.32
C ARG A 152 25.89 -0.63 2.23
N THR A 153 24.69 0.01 2.25
CA THR A 153 24.50 1.30 2.97
C THR A 153 24.04 1.15 4.40
N ALA A 154 23.38 0.04 4.76
CA ALA A 154 22.81 -0.19 6.07
C ALA A 154 23.29 -1.50 6.74
N GLY A 155 24.08 -2.33 6.05
CA GLY A 155 24.52 -3.62 6.57
C GLY A 155 23.40 -4.64 6.77
N LEU A 156 22.25 -4.47 6.09
CA LEU A 156 21.07 -5.28 6.33
C LEU A 156 20.91 -6.36 5.25
N GLU A 157 20.77 -7.60 5.70
CA GLU A 157 20.43 -8.76 4.86
C GLU A 157 18.91 -8.99 4.83
N VAL A 158 18.44 -9.63 3.75
CA VAL A 158 17.05 -10.09 3.66
C VAL A 158 16.81 -11.15 4.74
N LYS A 159 15.85 -10.89 5.63
CA LYS A 159 15.51 -11.80 6.73
C LYS A 159 14.42 -12.79 6.39
N LYS A 160 13.49 -12.38 5.54
CA LYS A 160 12.34 -13.19 5.18
C LYS A 160 11.78 -12.77 3.82
N LEU A 161 11.38 -13.75 3.05
CA LEU A 161 10.50 -13.62 1.91
C LEU A 161 9.15 -14.24 2.27
N SER A 162 8.06 -13.50 2.05
CA SER A 162 6.69 -13.94 2.32
C SER A 162 5.84 -13.88 1.05
N LEU A 163 4.80 -14.68 1.02
CA LEU A 163 3.75 -14.64 -0.01
C LEU A 163 2.66 -13.63 0.37
#